data_7335c93bbef4199b4fff6a7673b90354
#
_entry.id   7335c93bbef4199b4fff6a7673b90354
#
_cell.length_a   1.000
_cell.length_b   1.000
_cell.length_c   1.000
_cell.angle_alpha   90.00
_cell.angle_beta   90.00
_cell.angle_gamma   90.00
#
_symmetry.space_group_name_H-M   'P 1'
#
loop_
_entity.id
_entity.type
_entity.pdbx_description
1 polymer ?
#
loop_
_entity_poly.entity_id
_entity_poly.type
_entity_poly.pdbx_seq_one_letter_code
_entity_poly.pdbx_strand_id
1 'polypeptide(L)'
;MGVVEEVGPGVVSIKKGDRVVLPFNIGCGFCFNCTREFTNACLTVNPKSHGGGFGYSGMGPFRGGQAELLQVPFADFNCLKLPGKPGDELEDDFVLLADILPTAYHATEQAHVKPGDTVAIFGAGPVGLLSAMCARLKGASEIYVVDSVPARLALVKKIEGAIPIDYSKGDPVKQIIELRKPHVEQVQNLRPGSGDKMPGVMCGIDAVGYESYANDAPGKTQKPNQILENLIQLVNPTGHVSLIGVYFPQDPRGVDENEKQGRFTLSLGMAWNKGISIEMGQAPVKRYNVYLRDLIIAGLVKPSMIVSHRLPLDAAPDAYEKFDTRSDGYTKVLLKPGLKAASLN
;
A
#
# COMPACT_ATOMS: atom_id res chain seq x y z
N MET A 1 -14.11 -5.62 -8.07
CA MET A 1 -14.64 -7.00 -8.00
C MET A 1 -16.06 -7.00 -8.55
N GLY A 2 -16.49 -8.07 -9.20
CA GLY A 2 -17.83 -8.17 -9.77
C GLY A 2 -18.13 -9.56 -10.32
N VAL A 3 -19.25 -9.66 -11.01
CA VAL A 3 -19.69 -10.88 -11.73
C VAL A 3 -19.62 -10.58 -13.22
N VAL A 4 -19.09 -11.54 -13.97
CA VAL A 4 -18.98 -11.43 -15.44
C VAL A 4 -20.37 -11.42 -16.06
N GLU A 5 -20.74 -10.32 -16.70
CA GLU A 5 -22.05 -10.20 -17.37
C GLU A 5 -22.01 -10.68 -18.83
N GLU A 6 -20.93 -10.33 -19.54
CA GLU A 6 -20.74 -10.70 -20.93
C GLU A 6 -19.25 -10.89 -21.23
N VAL A 7 -18.93 -11.74 -22.20
CA VAL A 7 -17.56 -11.99 -22.65
C VAL A 7 -17.45 -11.77 -24.16
N GLY A 8 -16.32 -11.22 -24.58
CA GLY A 8 -15.99 -11.09 -25.99
C GLY A 8 -15.66 -12.46 -26.64
N PRO A 9 -15.70 -12.55 -27.97
CA PRO A 9 -15.58 -13.85 -28.70
C PRO A 9 -14.19 -14.51 -28.56
N GLY A 10 -13.17 -13.74 -28.15
CA GLY A 10 -11.81 -14.27 -27.94
C GLY A 10 -11.49 -14.66 -26.48
N VAL A 11 -12.44 -14.52 -25.55
CA VAL A 11 -12.26 -14.88 -24.15
C VAL A 11 -12.56 -16.35 -23.95
N VAL A 12 -11.62 -17.09 -23.32
CA VAL A 12 -11.70 -18.55 -23.18
C VAL A 12 -11.65 -19.05 -21.74
N SER A 13 -11.02 -18.29 -20.81
CA SER A 13 -10.80 -18.75 -19.43
C SER A 13 -11.89 -18.35 -18.45
N ILE A 14 -12.70 -17.35 -18.80
CA ILE A 14 -13.81 -16.87 -17.96
C ILE A 14 -15.12 -16.91 -18.76
N LYS A 15 -16.25 -16.98 -18.05
CA LYS A 15 -17.59 -17.02 -18.64
C LYS A 15 -18.56 -16.18 -17.84
N LYS A 16 -19.73 -15.87 -18.45
CA LYS A 16 -20.85 -15.22 -17.76
C LYS A 16 -21.19 -15.95 -16.46
N GLY A 17 -21.35 -15.18 -15.38
CA GLY A 17 -21.62 -15.67 -14.03
C GLY A 17 -20.37 -15.95 -13.18
N ASP A 18 -19.17 -15.96 -13.75
CA ASP A 18 -17.95 -16.11 -12.95
C ASP A 18 -17.76 -14.87 -12.05
N ARG A 19 -17.46 -15.09 -10.77
CA ARG A 19 -17.06 -14.05 -9.84
C ARG A 19 -15.58 -13.75 -10.00
N VAL A 20 -15.22 -12.47 -10.18
CA VAL A 20 -13.85 -12.07 -10.47
C VAL A 20 -13.44 -10.82 -9.70
N VAL A 21 -12.16 -10.71 -9.39
CA VAL A 21 -11.52 -9.46 -8.99
C VAL A 21 -10.51 -9.03 -10.05
N LEU A 22 -10.40 -7.73 -10.24
CA LEU A 22 -9.56 -7.10 -11.26
C LEU A 22 -8.45 -6.32 -10.59
N PRO A 23 -7.20 -6.39 -11.06
CA PRO A 23 -6.15 -5.49 -10.62
C PRO A 23 -6.50 -4.05 -11.03
N PHE A 24 -6.08 -3.05 -10.27
CA PHE A 24 -6.26 -1.65 -10.68
C PHE A 24 -5.45 -1.33 -11.94
N ASN A 25 -4.29 -1.96 -12.10
CA ASN A 25 -3.46 -1.86 -13.29
C ASN A 25 -3.84 -2.93 -14.33
N ILE A 26 -3.67 -2.57 -15.59
CA ILE A 26 -4.06 -3.38 -16.74
C ILE A 26 -2.80 -3.91 -17.41
N GLY A 27 -2.70 -5.22 -17.55
CA GLY A 27 -1.64 -5.89 -18.28
C GLY A 27 -2.18 -6.60 -19.53
N CYS A 28 -1.35 -6.73 -20.57
CA CYS A 28 -1.70 -7.51 -21.76
C CYS A 28 -1.38 -9.02 -21.61
N GLY A 29 -0.46 -9.36 -20.70
CA GLY A 29 -0.03 -10.72 -20.45
C GLY A 29 1.11 -11.25 -21.34
N PHE A 30 1.44 -10.58 -22.45
CA PHE A 30 2.38 -11.12 -23.44
C PHE A 30 3.55 -10.18 -23.81
N CYS A 31 3.54 -8.91 -23.42
CA CYS A 31 4.66 -8.01 -23.71
C CYS A 31 5.88 -8.31 -22.81
N PHE A 32 7.03 -7.77 -23.18
CA PHE A 32 8.30 -7.98 -22.48
C PHE A 32 8.20 -7.76 -20.97
N ASN A 33 7.47 -6.74 -20.52
CA ASN A 33 7.30 -6.47 -19.10
C ASN A 33 6.30 -7.43 -18.42
N CYS A 34 5.16 -7.71 -19.07
CA CYS A 34 4.15 -8.62 -18.50
C CYS A 34 4.68 -10.04 -18.33
N THR A 35 5.46 -10.56 -19.29
CA THR A 35 6.08 -11.91 -19.20
C THR A 35 7.16 -12.01 -18.13
N ARG A 36 7.62 -10.88 -17.60
CA ARG A 36 8.54 -10.78 -16.47
C ARG A 36 7.85 -10.33 -15.17
N GLU A 37 6.53 -10.43 -15.12
CA GLU A 37 5.68 -10.06 -13.99
C GLU A 37 5.60 -8.55 -13.66
N PHE A 38 6.20 -7.68 -14.45
CA PHE A 38 6.08 -6.22 -14.32
C PHE A 38 4.80 -5.69 -15.00
N THR A 39 3.64 -6.19 -14.57
CA THR A 39 2.34 -5.91 -15.17
C THR A 39 1.88 -4.46 -14.98
N ASN A 40 2.35 -3.80 -13.92
CA ASN A 40 2.20 -2.35 -13.66
C ASN A 40 2.84 -1.47 -14.73
N ALA A 41 3.84 -1.99 -15.45
CA ALA A 41 4.58 -1.28 -16.50
C ALA A 41 4.36 -1.92 -17.88
N CYS A 42 3.14 -2.40 -18.17
CA CYS A 42 2.77 -3.00 -19.46
C CYS A 42 3.07 -2.05 -20.63
N LEU A 43 3.72 -2.57 -21.68
CA LEU A 43 4.15 -1.78 -22.83
C LEU A 43 3.10 -1.69 -23.96
N THR A 44 1.96 -2.38 -23.80
CA THR A 44 0.95 -2.51 -24.88
C THR A 44 -0.29 -1.67 -24.65
N VAL A 45 -0.71 -1.52 -23.37
CA VAL A 45 -2.05 -1.01 -23.04
C VAL A 45 -2.16 0.52 -23.05
N ASN A 46 -1.05 1.23 -23.01
CA ASN A 46 -1.01 2.69 -23.03
C ASN A 46 -0.23 3.20 -24.24
N PRO A 47 -0.90 3.83 -25.22
CA PRO A 47 -0.24 4.28 -26.45
C PRO A 47 0.74 5.44 -26.24
N LYS A 48 0.69 6.12 -25.10
CA LYS A 48 1.50 7.31 -24.81
C LYS A 48 2.69 7.01 -23.89
N SER A 49 2.63 5.91 -23.14
CA SER A 49 3.63 5.58 -22.13
C SER A 49 3.54 4.09 -21.76
N HIS A 50 4.23 3.66 -20.72
CA HIS A 50 4.06 2.35 -20.12
C HIS A 50 2.96 2.37 -19.03
N GLY A 51 2.41 1.19 -18.75
CA GLY A 51 1.40 1.00 -17.72
C GLY A 51 0.00 1.44 -18.12
N GLY A 52 -1.00 0.68 -17.72
CA GLY A 52 -2.42 1.00 -17.85
C GLY A 52 -3.11 0.86 -16.50
N GLY A 53 -4.12 1.69 -16.25
CA GLY A 53 -4.86 1.68 -15.01
C GLY A 53 -6.29 2.17 -15.15
N PHE A 54 -7.21 1.54 -14.43
CA PHE A 54 -8.61 1.94 -14.43
C PHE A 54 -8.80 3.29 -13.72
N GLY A 55 -9.36 4.28 -14.44
CA GLY A 55 -9.69 5.60 -13.88
C GLY A 55 -8.49 6.52 -13.64
N TYR A 56 -7.30 6.16 -14.07
CA TYR A 56 -6.10 6.97 -13.90
C TYR A 56 -5.73 7.65 -15.23
N SER A 57 -5.89 8.96 -15.31
CA SER A 57 -5.77 9.73 -16.56
C SER A 57 -4.40 9.61 -17.26
N GLY A 58 -3.31 9.43 -16.51
CA GLY A 58 -1.96 9.22 -17.04
C GLY A 58 -1.68 7.79 -17.50
N MET A 59 -2.57 6.83 -17.20
CA MET A 59 -2.36 5.40 -17.45
C MET A 59 -3.30 4.83 -18.52
N GLY A 60 -3.54 5.57 -19.59
CA GLY A 60 -4.34 5.12 -20.73
C GLY A 60 -5.81 5.54 -20.67
N PRO A 61 -6.60 5.16 -21.70
CA PRO A 61 -7.97 5.63 -21.90
C PRO A 61 -9.02 4.79 -21.16
N PHE A 62 -8.68 4.22 -20.01
CA PHE A 62 -9.56 3.30 -19.29
C PHE A 62 -10.42 4.04 -18.26
N ARG A 63 -11.72 3.74 -18.25
CA ARG A 63 -12.65 4.28 -17.26
C ARG A 63 -12.42 3.68 -15.88
N GLY A 64 -12.85 4.40 -14.82
CA GLY A 64 -12.73 3.95 -13.43
C GLY A 64 -13.60 2.74 -13.10
N GLY A 65 -13.18 1.95 -12.15
CA GLY A 65 -13.88 0.73 -11.68
C GLY A 65 -14.96 0.99 -10.62
N GLN A 66 -15.19 2.23 -10.21
CA GLN A 66 -16.32 2.61 -9.34
C GLN A 66 -17.56 2.84 -10.19
N ALA A 67 -18.13 1.75 -10.68
CA ALA A 67 -19.22 1.75 -11.66
C ALA A 67 -20.04 0.47 -11.52
N GLU A 68 -21.26 0.47 -12.02
CA GLU A 68 -22.11 -0.73 -12.10
C GLU A 68 -21.57 -1.73 -13.11
N LEU A 69 -21.03 -1.24 -14.22
CA LEU A 69 -20.44 -2.06 -15.28
C LEU A 69 -19.04 -1.55 -15.64
N LEU A 70 -18.11 -2.47 -15.85
CA LEU A 70 -16.74 -2.17 -16.24
C LEU A 70 -16.31 -3.06 -17.40
N GLN A 71 -15.79 -2.44 -18.45
CA GLN A 71 -15.16 -3.14 -19.55
C GLN A 71 -13.71 -3.53 -19.18
N VAL A 72 -13.39 -4.81 -19.31
CA VAL A 72 -12.08 -5.36 -18.95
C VAL A 72 -11.32 -5.79 -20.19
N PRO A 73 -10.28 -5.06 -20.62
CA PRO A 73 -9.42 -5.53 -21.71
C PRO A 73 -8.54 -6.68 -21.24
N PHE A 74 -8.15 -7.56 -22.18
CA PHE A 74 -7.36 -8.76 -21.88
C PHE A 74 -7.92 -9.57 -20.70
N ALA A 75 -9.24 -9.84 -20.75
CA ALA A 75 -10.00 -10.36 -19.63
C ALA A 75 -9.45 -11.69 -19.09
N ASP A 76 -9.01 -12.60 -19.96
CA ASP A 76 -8.38 -13.87 -19.56
C ASP A 76 -7.12 -13.68 -18.70
N PHE A 77 -6.39 -12.57 -18.93
CA PHE A 77 -5.21 -12.24 -18.14
C PHE A 77 -5.55 -11.45 -16.88
N ASN A 78 -6.41 -10.43 -16.99
CA ASN A 78 -6.65 -9.49 -15.89
C ASN A 78 -7.65 -10.01 -14.86
N CYS A 79 -8.65 -10.80 -15.23
CA CYS A 79 -9.59 -11.36 -14.29
C CYS A 79 -8.95 -12.47 -13.43
N LEU A 80 -9.07 -12.35 -12.11
CA LEU A 80 -8.80 -13.42 -11.17
C LEU A 80 -10.13 -14.00 -10.72
N LYS A 81 -10.36 -15.29 -11.01
CA LYS A 81 -11.55 -16.00 -10.50
C LYS A 81 -11.51 -16.16 -9.01
N LEU A 82 -12.67 -15.98 -8.39
CA LEU A 82 -12.88 -16.11 -6.96
C LEU A 82 -13.86 -17.25 -6.69
N PRO A 83 -13.66 -18.01 -5.61
CA PRO A 83 -14.65 -18.99 -5.15
C PRO A 83 -15.85 -18.32 -4.50
N GLY A 84 -16.85 -19.12 -4.11
CA GLY A 84 -18.00 -18.68 -3.36
C GLY A 84 -19.02 -17.89 -4.19
N LYS A 85 -19.80 -17.07 -3.53
CA LYS A 85 -20.90 -16.30 -4.12
C LYS A 85 -20.78 -14.83 -3.72
N PRO A 86 -21.29 -13.88 -4.54
CA PRO A 86 -21.45 -12.49 -4.11
C PRO A 86 -22.20 -12.39 -2.77
N GLY A 87 -21.70 -11.55 -1.87
CA GLY A 87 -22.25 -11.35 -0.53
C GLY A 87 -21.85 -12.38 0.53
N ASP A 88 -20.92 -13.29 0.22
CA ASP A 88 -20.37 -14.21 1.22
C ASP A 88 -19.43 -13.51 2.22
N GLU A 89 -18.99 -14.27 3.22
CA GLU A 89 -18.15 -13.76 4.32
C GLU A 89 -16.76 -13.27 3.88
N LEU A 90 -16.24 -13.73 2.72
CA LEU A 90 -14.94 -13.34 2.17
C LEU A 90 -15.02 -12.17 1.17
N GLU A 91 -16.22 -11.65 0.87
CA GLU A 91 -16.38 -10.61 -0.15
C GLU A 91 -15.57 -9.36 0.12
N ASP A 92 -15.59 -8.89 1.36
CA ASP A 92 -14.87 -7.69 1.76
C ASP A 92 -13.34 -7.89 1.78
N ASP A 93 -12.88 -9.11 1.98
CA ASP A 93 -11.46 -9.47 1.88
C ASP A 93 -11.03 -9.55 0.41
N PHE A 94 -11.81 -10.23 -0.42
CA PHE A 94 -11.49 -10.43 -1.83
C PHE A 94 -11.45 -9.13 -2.65
N VAL A 95 -12.32 -8.15 -2.35
CA VAL A 95 -12.30 -6.89 -3.09
C VAL A 95 -10.98 -6.11 -2.91
N LEU A 96 -10.30 -6.30 -1.78
CA LEU A 96 -9.02 -5.65 -1.48
C LEU A 96 -7.83 -6.25 -2.25
N LEU A 97 -8.03 -7.38 -2.94
CA LEU A 97 -7.07 -7.94 -3.91
C LEU A 97 -6.95 -7.11 -5.19
N ALA A 98 -7.87 -6.17 -5.42
CA ALA A 98 -7.82 -5.31 -6.59
C ALA A 98 -6.62 -4.34 -6.57
N ASP A 99 -6.19 -3.92 -5.37
CA ASP A 99 -5.17 -2.88 -5.21
C ASP A 99 -4.42 -3.02 -3.89
N ILE A 100 -5.02 -2.60 -2.77
CA ILE A 100 -4.29 -2.21 -1.57
C ILE A 100 -3.64 -3.39 -0.82
N LEU A 101 -4.18 -4.58 -0.86
CA LEU A 101 -3.51 -5.74 -0.26
C LEU A 101 -2.28 -6.17 -1.07
N PRO A 102 -2.35 -6.35 -2.40
CA PRO A 102 -1.15 -6.57 -3.22
C PRO A 102 -0.13 -5.44 -3.15
N THR A 103 -0.58 -4.18 -3.06
CA THR A 103 0.27 -3.00 -2.92
C THR A 103 1.03 -3.03 -1.59
N ALA A 104 0.35 -3.35 -0.50
CA ALA A 104 0.96 -3.50 0.82
C ALA A 104 1.94 -4.68 0.88
N TYR A 105 1.60 -5.80 0.23
CA TYR A 105 2.50 -6.93 0.12
C TYR A 105 3.75 -6.57 -0.69
N HIS A 106 3.58 -5.87 -1.82
CA HIS A 106 4.69 -5.38 -2.65
C HIS A 106 5.62 -4.45 -1.88
N ALA A 107 5.09 -3.58 -1.02
CA ALA A 107 5.92 -2.73 -0.16
C ALA A 107 6.85 -3.55 0.73
N THR A 108 6.39 -4.69 1.26
CA THR A 108 7.24 -5.59 2.05
C THR A 108 8.24 -6.37 1.19
N GLU A 109 7.92 -6.65 -0.09
CA GLU A 109 8.86 -7.23 -1.05
C GLU A 109 9.98 -6.24 -1.38
N GLN A 110 9.64 -4.99 -1.73
CA GLN A 110 10.61 -3.92 -2.01
C GLN A 110 11.49 -3.60 -0.79
N ALA A 111 10.93 -3.66 0.41
CA ALA A 111 11.69 -3.51 1.65
C ALA A 111 12.48 -4.78 2.02
N HIS A 112 12.43 -5.84 1.22
CA HIS A 112 13.10 -7.12 1.45
C HIS A 112 12.85 -7.73 2.83
N VAL A 113 11.66 -7.54 3.39
CA VAL A 113 11.32 -8.03 4.74
C VAL A 113 11.48 -9.54 4.84
N LYS A 114 12.24 -9.99 5.83
CA LYS A 114 12.53 -11.39 6.14
C LYS A 114 12.15 -11.71 7.60
N PRO A 115 12.00 -13.01 7.94
CA PRO A 115 11.79 -13.41 9.32
C PRO A 115 12.89 -12.87 10.24
N GLY A 116 12.48 -12.27 11.36
CA GLY A 116 13.37 -11.65 12.32
C GLY A 116 13.71 -10.19 12.08
N ASP A 117 13.39 -9.62 10.90
CA ASP A 117 13.67 -8.21 10.61
C ASP A 117 12.81 -7.26 11.45
N THR A 118 13.34 -6.05 11.63
CA THR A 118 12.65 -4.92 12.22
C THR A 118 12.17 -3.97 11.14
N VAL A 119 10.93 -3.55 11.20
CA VAL A 119 10.25 -2.78 10.15
C VAL A 119 9.68 -1.48 10.70
N ALA A 120 9.92 -0.36 10.03
CA ALA A 120 9.23 0.90 10.29
C ALA A 120 8.38 1.29 9.08
N ILE A 121 7.10 1.58 9.31
CA ILE A 121 6.12 1.95 8.29
C ILE A 121 5.63 3.35 8.60
N PHE A 122 5.83 4.27 7.70
CA PHE A 122 5.31 5.63 7.81
C PHE A 122 3.98 5.75 7.08
N GLY A 123 2.94 6.15 7.82
CA GLY A 123 1.54 6.18 7.42
C GLY A 123 0.76 4.95 7.90
N ALA A 124 -0.29 5.18 8.70
CA ALA A 124 -1.27 4.16 9.11
C ALA A 124 -2.59 4.28 8.31
N GLY A 125 -2.50 4.71 7.06
CA GLY A 125 -3.59 4.60 6.10
C GLY A 125 -3.84 3.14 5.69
N PRO A 126 -4.78 2.88 4.77
CA PRO A 126 -5.10 1.51 4.33
C PRO A 126 -3.88 0.70 3.89
N VAL A 127 -3.00 1.29 3.08
CA VAL A 127 -1.77 0.62 2.62
C VAL A 127 -0.82 0.35 3.77
N GLY A 128 -0.56 1.34 4.65
CA GLY A 128 0.36 1.16 5.78
C GLY A 128 -0.12 0.12 6.79
N LEU A 129 -1.41 0.09 7.12
CA LEU A 129 -2.01 -0.94 7.98
C LEU A 129 -1.85 -2.34 7.38
N LEU A 130 -2.15 -2.51 6.09
CA LEU A 130 -1.96 -3.79 5.42
C LEU A 130 -0.48 -4.14 5.24
N SER A 131 0.42 -3.15 5.07
CA SER A 131 1.87 -3.40 5.07
C SER A 131 2.35 -3.95 6.41
N ALA A 132 1.81 -3.46 7.53
CA ALA A 132 2.11 -4.01 8.84
C ALA A 132 1.63 -5.47 8.99
N MET A 133 0.42 -5.77 8.51
CA MET A 133 -0.10 -7.14 8.44
C MET A 133 0.80 -8.04 7.57
N CYS A 134 1.21 -7.56 6.40
CA CYS A 134 2.08 -8.31 5.49
C CYS A 134 3.49 -8.50 6.08
N ALA A 135 4.05 -7.50 6.77
CA ALA A 135 5.32 -7.63 7.48
C ALA A 135 5.24 -8.70 8.58
N ARG A 136 4.14 -8.74 9.33
CA ARG A 136 3.88 -9.79 10.33
C ARG A 136 3.78 -11.17 9.67
N LEU A 137 3.03 -11.29 8.58
CA LEU A 137 2.92 -12.52 7.79
C LEU A 137 4.29 -13.04 7.33
N LYS A 138 5.21 -12.14 6.98
CA LYS A 138 6.60 -12.49 6.60
C LYS A 138 7.53 -12.77 7.78
N GLY A 139 7.04 -12.67 9.02
CA GLY A 139 7.80 -12.99 10.21
C GLY A 139 8.68 -11.88 10.76
N ALA A 140 8.37 -10.61 10.45
CA ALA A 140 9.04 -9.47 11.09
C ALA A 140 8.94 -9.57 12.62
N SER A 141 10.05 -9.29 13.31
CA SER A 141 10.15 -9.38 14.78
C SER A 141 9.56 -8.15 15.48
N GLU A 142 9.77 -6.96 14.92
CA GLU A 142 9.28 -5.70 15.44
C GLU A 142 8.71 -4.87 14.28
N ILE A 143 7.51 -4.30 14.47
CA ILE A 143 6.83 -3.50 13.46
C ILE A 143 6.38 -2.20 14.09
N TYR A 144 6.94 -1.08 13.63
CA TYR A 144 6.59 0.28 14.08
C TYR A 144 5.77 0.95 13.00
N VAL A 145 4.59 1.49 13.35
CA VAL A 145 3.71 2.16 12.39
C VAL A 145 3.47 3.59 12.84
N VAL A 146 3.89 4.55 12.03
CA VAL A 146 3.91 5.98 12.33
C VAL A 146 2.70 6.68 11.72
N ASP A 147 1.93 7.38 12.53
CA ASP A 147 0.83 8.27 12.09
C ASP A 147 0.53 9.29 13.19
N SER A 148 -0.40 10.22 12.96
CA SER A 148 -0.91 11.16 13.98
C SER A 148 -2.41 11.05 14.20
N VAL A 149 -3.13 10.26 13.39
CA VAL A 149 -4.58 10.10 13.47
C VAL A 149 -4.94 9.04 14.51
N PRO A 150 -5.62 9.40 15.64
CA PRO A 150 -5.86 8.48 16.74
C PRO A 150 -6.63 7.21 16.32
N ALA A 151 -7.63 7.34 15.44
CA ALA A 151 -8.41 6.21 14.93
C ALA A 151 -7.54 5.21 14.16
N ARG A 152 -6.58 5.69 13.35
CA ARG A 152 -5.63 4.85 12.61
C ARG A 152 -4.65 4.17 13.55
N LEU A 153 -4.09 4.89 14.52
CA LEU A 153 -3.20 4.33 15.54
C LEU A 153 -3.90 3.27 16.40
N ALA A 154 -5.20 3.41 16.64
CA ALA A 154 -5.99 2.38 17.31
C ALA A 154 -6.13 1.09 16.48
N LEU A 155 -6.18 1.19 15.15
CA LEU A 155 -6.17 0.02 14.26
C LEU A 155 -4.81 -0.68 14.24
N VAL A 156 -3.70 0.07 14.33
CA VAL A 156 -2.35 -0.52 14.43
C VAL A 156 -2.28 -1.50 15.61
N LYS A 157 -2.86 -1.15 16.76
CA LYS A 157 -2.88 -2.01 17.96
C LYS A 157 -3.64 -3.33 17.77
N LYS A 158 -4.47 -3.44 16.73
CA LYS A 158 -5.18 -4.69 16.40
C LYS A 158 -4.34 -5.65 15.57
N ILE A 159 -3.21 -5.18 15.02
CA ILE A 159 -2.25 -6.00 14.27
C ILE A 159 -1.25 -6.55 15.26
N GLU A 160 -1.18 -7.87 15.37
CA GLU A 160 -0.29 -8.56 16.31
C GLU A 160 1.17 -8.13 16.13
N GLY A 161 1.80 -7.68 17.21
CA GLY A 161 3.19 -7.26 17.23
C GLY A 161 3.47 -5.88 16.62
N ALA A 162 2.44 -5.15 16.16
CA ALA A 162 2.62 -3.79 15.64
C ALA A 162 2.52 -2.74 16.75
N ILE A 163 3.47 -1.81 16.75
CA ILE A 163 3.62 -0.74 17.75
C ILE A 163 3.27 0.59 17.09
N PRO A 164 2.22 1.29 17.54
CA PRO A 164 1.87 2.61 17.00
C PRO A 164 2.83 3.68 17.52
N ILE A 165 3.29 4.52 16.61
CA ILE A 165 4.13 5.70 16.89
C ILE A 165 3.36 6.96 16.50
N ASP A 166 3.04 7.77 17.50
CA ASP A 166 2.33 9.04 17.31
C ASP A 166 3.35 10.18 17.13
N TYR A 167 3.57 10.60 15.87
CA TYR A 167 4.53 11.65 15.57
C TYR A 167 4.05 13.07 15.96
N SER A 168 2.78 13.23 16.36
CA SER A 168 2.34 14.48 16.99
C SER A 168 2.94 14.71 18.38
N LYS A 169 3.49 13.66 18.98
CA LYS A 169 4.14 13.68 20.31
C LYS A 169 5.65 13.90 20.24
N GLY A 170 6.21 13.99 19.05
CA GLY A 170 7.64 14.23 18.83
C GLY A 170 8.19 13.49 17.63
N ASP A 171 9.47 13.64 17.39
CA ASP A 171 10.20 13.05 16.27
C ASP A 171 10.04 11.51 16.25
N PRO A 172 9.46 10.93 15.20
CA PRO A 172 9.18 9.50 15.13
C PRO A 172 10.46 8.64 15.07
N VAL A 173 11.54 9.16 14.48
CA VAL A 173 12.84 8.47 14.44
C VAL A 173 13.38 8.30 15.84
N LYS A 174 13.35 9.37 16.63
CA LYS A 174 13.80 9.32 18.04
C LYS A 174 12.92 8.41 18.89
N GLN A 175 11.59 8.46 18.70
CA GLN A 175 10.67 7.58 19.43
C GLN A 175 10.98 6.11 19.17
N ILE A 176 11.19 5.70 17.90
CA ILE A 176 11.50 4.31 17.54
C ILE A 176 12.86 3.89 18.12
N ILE A 177 13.89 4.72 17.97
CA ILE A 177 15.23 4.43 18.53
C ILE A 177 15.15 4.23 20.03
N GLU A 178 14.41 5.07 20.75
CA GLU A 178 14.25 4.97 22.20
C GLU A 178 13.56 3.68 22.63
N LEU A 179 12.48 3.30 21.92
CA LEU A 179 11.76 2.05 22.18
C LEU A 179 12.64 0.81 21.94
N ARG A 180 13.62 0.90 21.02
CA ARG A 180 14.50 -0.22 20.68
C ARG A 180 15.73 -0.35 21.60
N LYS A 181 16.07 0.68 22.34
CA LYS A 181 17.27 0.66 23.24
C LYS A 181 17.38 -0.58 24.10
N PRO A 182 16.34 -1.02 24.86
CA PRO A 182 16.45 -2.19 25.73
C PRO A 182 16.80 -3.46 24.96
N HIS A 183 16.23 -3.65 23.77
CA HIS A 183 16.51 -4.80 22.93
C HIS A 183 17.96 -4.76 22.40
N VAL A 184 18.40 -3.61 21.92
CA VAL A 184 19.78 -3.41 21.43
C VAL A 184 20.79 -3.67 22.54
N GLU A 185 20.56 -3.17 23.75
CA GLU A 185 21.41 -3.41 24.93
C GLU A 185 21.45 -4.89 25.31
N GLN A 186 20.31 -5.57 25.26
CA GLN A 186 20.24 -7.01 25.53
C GLN A 186 21.08 -7.81 24.53
N VAL A 187 21.00 -7.50 23.23
CA VAL A 187 21.80 -8.18 22.20
C VAL A 187 23.30 -7.88 22.37
N GLN A 188 23.66 -6.63 22.68
CA GLN A 188 25.04 -6.23 22.96
C GLN A 188 25.63 -7.01 24.16
N ASN A 189 24.83 -7.21 25.20
CA ASN A 189 25.25 -7.98 26.39
C ASN A 189 25.49 -9.48 26.10
N LEU A 190 24.74 -10.04 25.15
CA LEU A 190 24.93 -11.43 24.70
C LEU A 190 26.17 -11.61 23.82
N ARG A 191 26.66 -10.56 23.18
CA ARG A 191 27.84 -10.55 22.32
C ARG A 191 28.76 -9.38 22.63
N PRO A 192 29.44 -9.36 23.80
CA PRO A 192 30.36 -8.28 24.14
C PRO A 192 31.44 -8.11 23.06
N GLY A 193 31.60 -6.88 22.55
CA GLY A 193 32.56 -6.55 21.50
C GLY A 193 32.09 -6.79 20.07
N SER A 194 30.88 -7.29 19.84
CA SER A 194 30.30 -7.46 18.50
C SER A 194 30.09 -6.15 17.75
N GLY A 195 30.07 -5.03 18.47
CA GLY A 195 29.84 -3.70 17.86
C GLY A 195 28.41 -3.48 17.37
N ASP A 196 27.44 -4.32 17.76
CA ASP A 196 26.02 -4.19 17.41
C ASP A 196 25.46 -2.86 17.94
N LYS A 197 25.76 -1.80 17.19
CA LYS A 197 25.26 -0.44 17.43
C LYS A 197 24.21 -0.10 16.38
N MET A 198 23.18 -0.95 16.24
CA MET A 198 22.12 -0.75 15.24
C MET A 198 20.80 -0.35 15.90
N PRO A 199 20.66 0.92 16.36
CA PRO A 199 19.44 1.36 17.05
C PRO A 199 18.26 1.53 16.12
N GLY A 200 18.47 1.59 14.82
CA GLY A 200 17.45 1.74 13.79
C GLY A 200 16.76 0.42 13.42
N VAL A 201 16.04 0.40 12.30
CA VAL A 201 15.36 -0.77 11.75
C VAL A 201 16.08 -1.31 10.52
N MET A 202 15.82 -2.55 10.11
CA MET A 202 16.37 -3.11 8.87
C MET A 202 15.56 -2.70 7.65
N CYS A 203 14.24 -2.58 7.78
CA CYS A 203 13.33 -2.31 6.68
C CYS A 203 12.52 -1.04 6.96
N GLY A 204 12.45 -0.15 5.97
CA GLY A 204 11.64 1.05 6.02
C GLY A 204 10.60 1.09 4.91
N ILE A 205 9.38 1.51 5.20
CA ILE A 205 8.29 1.61 4.22
C ILE A 205 7.67 3.01 4.31
N ASP A 206 7.67 3.73 3.18
CA ASP A 206 6.88 4.93 3.00
C ASP A 206 5.52 4.56 2.40
N ALA A 207 4.45 4.68 3.19
CA ALA A 207 3.07 4.50 2.77
C ALA A 207 2.27 5.82 2.79
N VAL A 208 2.96 6.96 2.72
CA VAL A 208 2.41 8.32 2.67
C VAL A 208 2.62 8.95 1.30
N GLY A 209 3.89 9.02 0.86
CA GLY A 209 4.26 9.70 -0.38
C GLY A 209 4.42 11.23 -0.21
N TYR A 210 4.24 11.95 -1.32
CA TYR A 210 4.51 13.40 -1.41
C TYR A 210 3.63 14.30 -0.50
N GLU A 211 2.49 13.79 -0.02
CA GLU A 211 1.61 14.54 0.90
C GLU A 211 2.06 14.45 2.37
N SER A 212 3.34 14.27 2.61
CA SER A 212 3.90 14.22 3.96
C SER A 212 4.04 15.60 4.60
N TYR A 213 4.06 15.60 5.93
CA TYR A 213 4.22 16.80 6.74
C TYR A 213 5.51 16.78 7.54
N ALA A 214 6.03 17.97 7.88
CA ALA A 214 7.18 18.12 8.75
C ALA A 214 6.92 17.48 10.13
N ASN A 215 7.93 16.83 10.73
CA ASN A 215 7.81 16.15 12.01
C ASN A 215 7.44 17.10 13.18
N ASP A 216 7.86 18.37 13.09
CA ASP A 216 7.61 19.41 14.09
C ASP A 216 6.31 20.20 13.86
N ALA A 217 5.64 19.95 12.72
CA ALA A 217 4.41 20.63 12.34
C ALA A 217 3.40 19.68 11.67
N PRO A 218 2.95 18.60 12.39
CA PRO A 218 2.03 17.59 11.83
C PRO A 218 0.75 18.21 11.32
N GLY A 219 0.40 17.90 10.07
CA GLY A 219 -0.82 18.40 9.42
C GLY A 219 -0.83 19.89 9.10
N LYS A 220 0.29 20.62 9.30
CA LYS A 220 0.39 22.07 9.09
C LYS A 220 1.35 22.43 7.98
N THR A 221 2.59 21.94 8.05
CA THR A 221 3.63 22.27 7.08
C THR A 221 3.91 21.08 6.20
N GLN A 222 3.50 21.15 4.95
CA GLN A 222 3.78 20.09 3.97
C GLN A 222 5.29 20.05 3.69
N LYS A 223 5.85 18.85 3.70
CA LYS A 223 7.26 18.59 3.43
C LYS A 223 7.41 17.23 2.74
N PRO A 224 7.28 17.19 1.42
CA PRO A 224 7.18 15.95 0.63
C PRO A 224 8.33 14.96 0.78
N ASN A 225 9.53 15.41 1.11
CA ASN A 225 10.69 14.55 1.36
C ASN A 225 10.85 14.10 2.84
N GLN A 226 9.94 14.50 3.74
CA GLN A 226 10.12 14.25 5.18
C GLN A 226 10.22 12.76 5.51
N ILE A 227 9.36 11.93 4.90
CA ILE A 227 9.36 10.50 5.19
C ILE A 227 10.63 9.84 4.68
N LEU A 228 11.08 10.21 3.47
CA LEU A 228 12.32 9.70 2.91
C LEU A 228 13.53 10.04 3.78
N GLU A 229 13.61 11.29 4.29
CA GLU A 229 14.65 11.71 5.22
C GLU A 229 14.60 10.92 6.54
N ASN A 230 13.40 10.72 7.10
CA ASN A 230 13.21 9.90 8.30
C ASN A 230 13.70 8.46 8.08
N LEU A 231 13.37 7.86 6.93
CA LEU A 231 13.78 6.50 6.59
C LEU A 231 15.30 6.38 6.39
N ILE A 232 15.93 7.36 5.69
CA ILE A 232 17.39 7.39 5.53
C ILE A 232 18.09 7.49 6.88
N GLN A 233 17.52 8.25 7.84
CA GLN A 233 18.06 8.36 9.19
C GLN A 233 17.87 7.07 10.00
N LEU A 234 16.66 6.48 9.93
CA LEU A 234 16.26 5.39 10.80
C LEU A 234 16.78 4.03 10.35
N VAL A 235 16.82 3.76 9.04
CA VAL A 235 17.25 2.47 8.51
C VAL A 235 18.74 2.25 8.80
N ASN A 236 19.04 1.08 9.33
CA ASN A 236 20.42 0.65 9.64
C ASN A 236 21.28 0.52 8.37
N PRO A 237 22.62 0.53 8.49
CA PRO A 237 23.50 0.17 7.38
C PRO A 237 23.09 -1.16 6.73
N THR A 238 23.16 -1.22 5.40
CA THR A 238 22.74 -2.36 4.55
C THR A 238 21.25 -2.68 4.55
N GLY A 239 20.42 -1.82 5.14
CA GLY A 239 18.97 -2.00 5.18
C GLY A 239 18.28 -1.55 3.88
N HIS A 240 16.97 -1.70 3.86
CA HIS A 240 16.15 -1.55 2.65
C HIS A 240 14.99 -0.57 2.87
N VAL A 241 14.71 0.24 1.87
CA VAL A 241 13.62 1.22 1.88
C VAL A 241 12.69 0.96 0.70
N SER A 242 11.39 0.87 0.96
CA SER A 242 10.33 0.84 -0.02
C SER A 242 9.59 2.17 -0.07
N LEU A 243 9.48 2.78 -1.23
CA LEU A 243 8.62 3.95 -1.48
C LEU A 243 7.38 3.48 -2.25
N ILE A 244 6.35 3.06 -1.52
CA ILE A 244 5.05 2.67 -2.09
C ILE A 244 4.06 3.83 -2.09
N GLY A 245 4.31 4.87 -1.30
CA GLY A 245 3.62 6.15 -1.38
C GLY A 245 3.80 6.79 -2.75
N VAL A 246 2.83 7.58 -3.16
CA VAL A 246 2.81 8.14 -4.52
C VAL A 246 3.70 9.37 -4.62
N TYR A 247 4.52 9.43 -5.65
CA TYR A 247 5.30 10.59 -6.08
C TYR A 247 5.05 10.84 -7.57
N PHE A 248 4.68 12.06 -7.92
CA PHE A 248 4.39 12.40 -9.31
C PHE A 248 5.62 12.98 -10.02
N PRO A 249 5.81 12.70 -11.33
CA PRO A 249 6.87 13.31 -12.13
C PRO A 249 6.63 14.81 -12.36
N GLN A 250 5.39 15.29 -12.17
CA GLN A 250 4.99 16.68 -12.18
C GLN A 250 3.82 16.87 -11.22
N ASP A 251 3.92 17.82 -10.28
CA ASP A 251 2.83 18.21 -9.41
C ASP A 251 2.64 19.73 -9.45
N PRO A 252 1.63 20.24 -10.17
CA PRO A 252 1.34 21.68 -10.22
C PRO A 252 1.10 22.32 -8.85
N ARG A 253 0.75 21.52 -7.84
CA ARG A 253 0.51 21.96 -6.46
C ARG A 253 1.72 21.78 -5.54
N GLY A 254 2.88 21.36 -6.06
CA GLY A 254 4.10 21.21 -5.30
C GLY A 254 4.49 22.49 -4.56
N VAL A 255 5.05 22.37 -3.36
CA VAL A 255 5.31 23.49 -2.46
C VAL A 255 6.42 24.43 -2.97
N ASP A 256 7.26 23.94 -3.88
CA ASP A 256 8.30 24.76 -4.55
C ASP A 256 8.47 24.36 -6.03
N GLU A 257 9.30 25.08 -6.76
CA GLU A 257 9.52 24.84 -8.20
C GLU A 257 10.21 23.50 -8.50
N ASN A 258 10.98 22.94 -7.58
CA ASN A 258 11.57 21.61 -7.76
C ASN A 258 10.51 20.53 -7.61
N GLU A 259 9.69 20.60 -6.58
CA GLU A 259 8.61 19.65 -6.32
C GLU A 259 7.56 19.67 -7.43
N LYS A 260 7.20 20.85 -7.98
CA LYS A 260 6.34 20.94 -9.18
C LYS A 260 6.89 20.17 -10.37
N GLN A 261 8.21 19.95 -10.42
CA GLN A 261 8.89 19.17 -11.46
C GLN A 261 9.23 17.74 -11.00
N GLY A 262 8.66 17.26 -9.89
CA GLY A 262 8.92 15.93 -9.34
C GLY A 262 10.35 15.74 -8.84
N ARG A 263 11.02 16.82 -8.43
CA ARG A 263 12.39 16.79 -7.92
C ARG A 263 12.38 16.97 -6.40
N PHE A 264 12.99 16.04 -5.69
CA PHE A 264 13.07 16.04 -4.23
C PHE A 264 14.52 16.03 -3.76
N THR A 265 14.83 16.85 -2.78
CA THR A 265 16.12 16.83 -2.10
C THR A 265 16.14 15.68 -1.09
N LEU A 266 17.24 14.94 -1.02
CA LEU A 266 17.43 13.85 -0.06
C LEU A 266 18.89 13.80 0.41
N SER A 267 19.10 13.21 1.61
CA SER A 267 20.43 13.00 2.21
C SER A 267 21.16 11.82 1.54
N LEU A 268 21.41 11.94 0.22
CA LEU A 268 22.01 10.88 -0.60
C LEU A 268 23.35 10.40 -0.05
N GLY A 269 24.21 11.32 0.44
CA GLY A 269 25.51 10.96 1.03
C GLY A 269 25.38 10.05 2.24
N MET A 270 24.35 10.26 3.08
CA MET A 270 24.07 9.38 4.23
C MET A 270 23.56 8.02 3.76
N ALA A 271 22.64 7.97 2.81
CA ALA A 271 22.13 6.73 2.23
C ALA A 271 23.26 5.91 1.59
N TRP A 272 24.14 6.56 0.82
CA TRP A 272 25.30 5.94 0.21
C TRP A 272 26.27 5.37 1.26
N ASN A 273 26.59 6.16 2.29
CA ASN A 273 27.51 5.71 3.37
C ASN A 273 26.98 4.52 4.15
N LYS A 274 25.65 4.43 4.33
CA LYS A 274 24.99 3.28 4.95
C LYS A 274 24.82 2.08 4.02
N GLY A 275 24.98 2.25 2.71
CA GLY A 275 24.71 1.20 1.71
C GLY A 275 23.22 0.79 1.67
N ILE A 276 22.31 1.75 1.85
CA ILE A 276 20.86 1.51 1.83
C ILE A 276 20.42 1.26 0.39
N SER A 277 19.57 0.24 0.17
CA SER A 277 18.81 0.12 -1.08
C SER A 277 17.48 0.84 -0.98
N ILE A 278 17.04 1.47 -2.07
CA ILE A 278 15.74 2.15 -2.17
C ILE A 278 15.03 1.61 -3.41
N GLU A 279 13.90 0.96 -3.22
CA GLU A 279 13.02 0.49 -4.29
C GLU A 279 11.72 1.27 -4.28
N MET A 280 11.14 1.51 -5.47
CA MET A 280 9.96 2.35 -5.62
C MET A 280 9.11 1.96 -6.82
N GLY A 281 7.87 2.46 -6.84
CA GLY A 281 6.97 2.32 -7.98
C GLY A 281 5.68 1.59 -7.62
N GLN A 282 4.75 1.56 -8.57
CA GLN A 282 3.45 0.92 -8.39
C GLN A 282 3.57 -0.61 -8.31
N ALA A 283 2.69 -1.21 -7.53
CA ALA A 283 2.65 -2.66 -7.37
C ALA A 283 2.20 -3.39 -8.66
N PRO A 284 2.88 -4.44 -9.07
CA PRO A 284 2.42 -5.35 -10.12
C PRO A 284 1.39 -6.34 -9.52
N VAL A 285 0.14 -5.91 -9.34
CA VAL A 285 -0.90 -6.63 -8.60
C VAL A 285 -1.04 -8.10 -9.05
N LYS A 286 -0.96 -8.35 -10.35
CA LYS A 286 -1.06 -9.71 -10.92
C LYS A 286 -0.01 -10.69 -10.41
N ARG A 287 1.16 -10.18 -10.02
CA ARG A 287 2.24 -11.00 -9.45
C ARG A 287 1.84 -11.64 -8.12
N TYR A 288 0.97 -10.99 -7.35
CA TYR A 288 0.65 -11.38 -5.98
C TYR A 288 -0.78 -11.89 -5.78
N ASN A 289 -1.72 -11.52 -6.65
CA ASN A 289 -3.14 -11.65 -6.36
C ASN A 289 -3.62 -13.09 -6.22
N VAL A 290 -3.02 -14.07 -6.92
CA VAL A 290 -3.32 -15.50 -6.77
C VAL A 290 -2.89 -15.99 -5.38
N TYR A 291 -1.64 -15.73 -5.02
CA TYR A 291 -1.09 -16.11 -3.72
C TYR A 291 -1.87 -15.50 -2.56
N LEU A 292 -2.16 -14.19 -2.64
CA LEU A 292 -2.91 -13.49 -1.59
C LEU A 292 -4.37 -13.95 -1.50
N ARG A 293 -5.02 -14.30 -2.63
CA ARG A 293 -6.33 -14.95 -2.63
C ARG A 293 -6.31 -16.24 -1.81
N ASP A 294 -5.31 -17.07 -2.05
CA ASP A 294 -5.19 -18.36 -1.39
C ASP A 294 -4.92 -18.23 0.11
N LEU A 295 -4.17 -17.19 0.53
CA LEU A 295 -4.00 -16.86 1.94
C LEU A 295 -5.30 -16.38 2.61
N ILE A 296 -6.14 -15.60 1.90
CA ILE A 296 -7.47 -15.22 2.39
C ILE A 296 -8.34 -16.47 2.59
N ILE A 297 -8.38 -17.36 1.59
CA ILE A 297 -9.15 -18.61 1.68
C ILE A 297 -8.69 -19.48 2.85
N ALA A 298 -7.39 -19.53 3.11
CA ALA A 298 -6.81 -20.27 4.24
C ALA A 298 -7.03 -19.58 5.60
N GLY A 299 -7.62 -18.37 5.64
CA GLY A 299 -7.82 -17.60 6.87
C GLY A 299 -6.55 -17.01 7.48
N LEU A 300 -5.43 -17.01 6.75
CA LEU A 300 -4.14 -16.49 7.22
C LEU A 300 -4.05 -14.96 7.11
N VAL A 301 -4.83 -14.35 6.26
CA VAL A 301 -4.89 -12.91 6.04
C VAL A 301 -6.34 -12.45 5.99
N LYS A 302 -6.67 -11.43 6.79
CA LYS A 302 -8.01 -10.83 6.84
C LYS A 302 -7.93 -9.32 6.58
N PRO A 303 -7.74 -8.88 5.33
CA PRO A 303 -7.52 -7.48 5.01
C PRO A 303 -8.77 -6.61 5.27
N SER A 304 -9.96 -7.18 5.32
CA SER A 304 -11.21 -6.46 5.66
C SER A 304 -11.21 -5.82 7.05
N MET A 305 -10.23 -6.12 7.91
CA MET A 305 -10.08 -5.47 9.21
C MET A 305 -9.95 -3.94 9.15
N ILE A 306 -9.52 -3.40 8.00
CA ILE A 306 -9.38 -1.96 7.79
C ILE A 306 -10.66 -1.32 7.24
N VAL A 307 -11.66 -2.11 6.83
CA VAL A 307 -12.91 -1.61 6.24
C VAL A 307 -13.77 -0.98 7.31
N SER A 308 -14.01 0.32 7.18
CA SER A 308 -14.84 1.09 8.11
C SER A 308 -16.28 1.24 7.62
N HIS A 309 -16.49 1.42 6.31
CA HIS A 309 -17.80 1.74 5.74
C HIS A 309 -18.08 0.92 4.48
N ARG A 310 -19.36 0.57 4.31
CA ARG A 310 -19.93 -0.09 3.14
C ARG A 310 -21.10 0.77 2.66
N LEU A 311 -20.90 1.46 1.53
CA LEU A 311 -21.79 2.51 1.07
C LEU A 311 -22.32 2.22 -0.34
N PRO A 312 -23.50 2.73 -0.71
CA PRO A 312 -23.95 2.70 -2.08
C PRO A 312 -23.05 3.58 -2.97
N LEU A 313 -23.08 3.34 -4.27
CA LEU A 313 -22.21 4.04 -5.21
C LEU A 313 -22.46 5.56 -5.26
N ASP A 314 -23.70 5.99 -5.10
CA ASP A 314 -24.10 7.40 -5.07
C ASP A 314 -23.63 8.17 -3.83
N ALA A 315 -23.25 7.49 -2.76
CA ALA A 315 -22.60 8.09 -1.58
C ALA A 315 -21.10 8.36 -1.76
N ALA A 316 -20.51 8.05 -2.91
CA ALA A 316 -19.08 8.21 -3.15
C ALA A 316 -18.55 9.64 -2.93
N PRO A 317 -19.21 10.73 -3.40
CA PRO A 317 -18.71 12.10 -3.19
C PRO A 317 -18.53 12.44 -1.70
N ASP A 318 -19.54 12.18 -0.86
CA ASP A 318 -19.48 12.41 0.59
C ASP A 318 -18.41 11.52 1.26
N ALA A 319 -18.30 10.26 0.80
CA ALA A 319 -17.30 9.33 1.32
C ALA A 319 -15.87 9.77 0.99
N TYR A 320 -15.62 10.35 -0.17
CA TYR A 320 -14.32 10.92 -0.51
C TYR A 320 -13.97 12.11 0.37
N GLU A 321 -14.91 13.04 0.60
CA GLU A 321 -14.71 14.20 1.48
C GLU A 321 -14.37 13.76 2.91
N LYS A 322 -15.15 12.83 3.48
CA LYS A 322 -14.92 12.32 4.83
C LYS A 322 -13.61 11.54 4.96
N PHE A 323 -13.24 10.79 3.94
CA PHE A 323 -11.96 10.09 3.90
C PHE A 323 -10.78 11.07 3.86
N ASP A 324 -10.85 12.11 3.02
CA ASP A 324 -9.82 13.13 2.87
C ASP A 324 -9.65 13.95 4.15
N THR A 325 -10.75 14.40 4.73
CA THR A 325 -10.77 15.15 5.99
C THR A 325 -10.50 14.29 7.22
N ARG A 326 -10.39 12.95 7.05
CA ARG A 326 -10.14 11.99 8.14
C ARG A 326 -11.18 12.05 9.24
N SER A 327 -12.43 12.38 8.89
CA SER A 327 -13.55 12.52 9.80
C SER A 327 -14.34 11.22 9.95
N ASP A 328 -15.21 11.15 10.96
CA ASP A 328 -16.19 10.09 11.20
C ASP A 328 -15.65 8.64 11.20
N GLY A 329 -14.34 8.46 11.46
CA GLY A 329 -13.70 7.15 11.50
C GLY A 329 -13.50 6.49 10.11
N TYR A 330 -13.57 7.25 9.03
CA TYR A 330 -13.34 6.74 7.67
C TYR A 330 -11.89 6.30 7.49
N THR A 331 -11.67 4.98 7.33
CA THR A 331 -10.35 4.38 7.09
C THR A 331 -10.27 3.67 5.74
N LYS A 332 -11.25 2.82 5.42
CA LYS A 332 -11.42 2.22 4.09
C LYS A 332 -12.91 2.06 3.79
N VAL A 333 -13.32 2.58 2.64
CA VAL A 333 -14.70 2.52 2.15
C VAL A 333 -14.81 1.49 1.04
N LEU A 334 -15.84 0.64 1.13
CA LEU A 334 -16.28 -0.21 0.04
C LEU A 334 -17.55 0.39 -0.56
N LEU A 335 -17.54 0.66 -1.87
CA LEU A 335 -18.71 1.08 -2.61
C LEU A 335 -19.39 -0.15 -3.21
N LYS A 336 -20.68 -0.31 -2.96
CA LYS A 336 -21.49 -1.44 -3.44
C LYS A 336 -22.54 -0.93 -4.43
N PRO A 337 -22.30 -1.06 -5.77
CA PRO A 337 -23.32 -0.74 -6.78
C PRO A 337 -24.59 -1.56 -6.54
N GLY A 338 -25.76 -0.92 -6.71
CA GLY A 338 -27.07 -1.55 -6.45
C GLY A 338 -27.54 -1.56 -4.98
N LEU A 339 -26.70 -1.21 -4.02
CA LEU A 339 -27.14 -0.94 -2.67
C LEU A 339 -27.96 0.35 -2.64
N LYS A 340 -29.14 0.35 -1.98
CA LYS A 340 -29.95 1.57 -1.83
C LYS A 340 -29.62 2.26 -0.50
N ALA A 341 -29.58 3.60 -0.49
CA ALA A 341 -29.27 4.39 0.70
C ALA A 341 -30.16 4.09 1.92
N ALA A 342 -31.40 3.64 1.71
CA ALA A 342 -32.36 3.31 2.78
C ALA A 342 -32.06 1.99 3.54
N SER A 343 -31.05 1.21 3.16
CA SER A 343 -30.69 -0.06 3.82
C SER A 343 -29.55 0.09 4.85
N LEU A 344 -29.23 1.32 5.25
CA LEU A 344 -28.12 1.64 6.16
C LEU A 344 -28.58 1.96 7.61
N ASN A 345 -29.78 1.52 8.00
CA ASN A 345 -30.27 1.65 9.40
C ASN A 345 -29.86 0.46 10.25
#